data_42bacf4e9ff40b2024b733a6d082a038
#
_entry.id   42bacf4e9ff40b2024b733a6d082a038
#
_cell.length_a   1.000
_cell.length_b   1.000
_cell.length_c   1.000
_cell.angle_alpha   90.00
_cell.angle_beta   90.00
_cell.angle_gamma   90.00
#
_symmetry.space_group_name_H-M   'P 1'
#
loop_
_entity.id
_entity.type
_entity.pdbx_description
1 polymer ?
#
loop_
_entity_poly.entity_id
_entity_poly.type
_entity_poly.pdbx_seq_one_letter_code
_entity_poly.pdbx_strand_id
1 'polypeptide(L)'
;MASFRTLDQADVAGKRVLVRVDLNVPMQDGRVSDDTRIERVLPTIRELSDKGAKVILLAHFGRPKGKPDPEQSLAPVAAATQRLLGRDVRFVPALIGEEAAAAIAAMKNGDVVMLENTRFHKGEEANDPDFTKELAALGDIYVNDAFSAVHRAHASTEGLAHHMPAFAGRTMQAELDALEKGLGNPARPVVAIVGGAKVSTKIDLLMNLVTKVQALVIGGGMANTFLAARGTNVGKSLCEHDLAETAKQIMIEAATAGCAIILPVDGVAAREFKEGAANEIVPIDQIPSDAMILDVGPKTIETVNAWIDRAATLVWNGPLGAFEIKPFDRATVAAAQHAAARTKAGQLVSVAGGGDTVAALNHAGVGDDFTYVSTAGGAFLEWMEGKPLPGVDALKG
;
A
#
# COMPACT_ATOMS: atom_id res chain seq x y z
N MET A 1 -8.87 -9.74 14.71
CA MET A 1 -7.59 -10.38 14.32
C MET A 1 -6.85 -10.86 15.55
N ALA A 2 -6.00 -11.91 15.44
CA ALA A 2 -5.04 -12.23 16.51
C ALA A 2 -4.17 -10.99 16.76
N SER A 3 -3.92 -10.66 18.02
CA SER A 3 -3.12 -9.49 18.38
C SER A 3 -1.67 -9.73 17.98
N PHE A 4 -1.06 -8.81 17.27
CA PHE A 4 0.38 -8.77 17.04
C PHE A 4 1.08 -8.02 18.19
N ARG A 5 2.33 -8.37 18.44
CA ARG A 5 3.14 -7.69 19.48
C ARG A 5 3.76 -6.42 18.92
N THR A 6 3.78 -5.37 19.76
CA THR A 6 4.36 -4.06 19.43
C THR A 6 5.62 -3.76 20.22
N LEU A 7 6.30 -2.67 19.91
CA LEU A 7 7.49 -2.22 20.65
C LEU A 7 7.21 -1.87 22.12
N ASP A 8 5.94 -1.66 22.50
CA ASP A 8 5.57 -1.42 23.90
C ASP A 8 5.77 -2.66 24.78
N GLN A 9 5.79 -3.85 24.16
CA GLN A 9 5.95 -5.13 24.83
C GLN A 9 7.38 -5.69 24.71
N ALA A 10 8.27 -4.96 23.99
CA ALA A 10 9.62 -5.43 23.70
C ALA A 10 10.62 -4.93 24.74
N ASP A 11 11.30 -5.85 25.41
CA ASP A 11 12.48 -5.54 26.24
C ASP A 11 13.74 -5.56 25.36
N VAL A 12 14.15 -4.38 24.89
CA VAL A 12 15.21 -4.23 23.87
C VAL A 12 16.53 -3.72 24.43
N ALA A 13 16.58 -3.31 25.70
CA ALA A 13 17.77 -2.71 26.30
C ALA A 13 18.97 -3.69 26.25
N GLY A 14 20.06 -3.28 25.63
CA GLY A 14 21.26 -4.10 25.46
C GLY A 14 21.14 -5.26 24.48
N LYS A 15 19.98 -5.46 23.87
CA LYS A 15 19.72 -6.55 22.93
C LYS A 15 20.14 -6.15 21.51
N ARG A 16 20.55 -7.16 20.71
CA ARG A 16 20.77 -7.05 19.29
C ARG A 16 19.41 -7.18 18.60
N VAL A 17 18.94 -6.08 18.02
CA VAL A 17 17.60 -6.01 17.38
C VAL A 17 17.75 -5.94 15.87
N LEU A 18 17.34 -7.01 15.20
CA LEU A 18 17.25 -7.04 13.74
C LEU A 18 15.98 -6.30 13.32
N VAL A 19 16.12 -5.20 12.61
CA VAL A 19 15.00 -4.35 12.19
C VAL A 19 14.86 -4.39 10.67
N ARG A 20 13.80 -5.01 10.18
CA ARG A 20 13.48 -5.02 8.74
C ARG A 20 12.74 -3.75 8.38
N VAL A 21 13.35 -2.94 7.56
CA VAL A 21 12.82 -1.65 7.09
C VAL A 21 12.65 -1.62 5.57
N ASP A 22 11.80 -0.74 5.06
CA ASP A 22 11.68 -0.47 3.62
C ASP A 22 12.52 0.76 3.26
N LEU A 23 13.65 0.51 2.65
CA LEU A 23 14.59 1.53 2.18
C LEU A 23 14.81 1.45 0.66
N ASN A 24 13.84 0.88 -0.07
CA ASN A 24 13.89 0.82 -1.53
C ASN A 24 13.50 2.18 -2.13
N VAL A 25 14.40 3.15 -1.97
CA VAL A 25 14.23 4.56 -2.35
C VAL A 25 14.65 4.83 -3.79
N PRO A 26 14.09 5.85 -4.45
CA PRO A 26 14.58 6.26 -5.76
C PRO A 26 15.96 6.91 -5.65
N MET A 27 16.78 6.66 -6.66
CA MET A 27 18.15 7.16 -6.76
C MET A 27 18.31 8.03 -8.00
N GLN A 28 19.11 9.08 -7.87
CA GLN A 28 19.56 9.91 -8.97
C GLN A 28 21.05 10.26 -8.77
N ASP A 29 21.86 10.00 -9.80
CA ASP A 29 23.30 10.26 -9.78
C ASP A 29 24.03 9.65 -8.54
N GLY A 30 23.65 8.42 -8.18
CA GLY A 30 24.22 7.68 -7.04
C GLY A 30 23.81 8.21 -5.66
N ARG A 31 22.78 9.07 -5.59
CA ARG A 31 22.26 9.64 -4.35
C ARG A 31 20.76 9.38 -4.23
N VAL A 32 20.29 9.29 -2.99
CA VAL A 32 18.84 9.21 -2.72
C VAL A 32 18.18 10.51 -3.19
N SER A 33 17.18 10.41 -4.06
CA SER A 33 16.44 11.53 -4.63
C SER A 33 15.11 11.83 -3.91
N ASP A 34 14.63 10.89 -3.10
CA ASP A 34 13.42 11.04 -2.28
C ASP A 34 13.62 10.33 -0.93
N ASP A 35 13.60 11.10 0.13
CA ASP A 35 13.86 10.67 1.50
C ASP A 35 12.62 10.07 2.21
N THR A 36 11.43 10.13 1.62
CA THR A 36 10.14 9.81 2.26
C THR A 36 10.12 8.44 2.96
N ARG A 37 10.65 7.41 2.32
CA ARG A 37 10.69 6.05 2.91
C ARG A 37 11.65 5.96 4.10
N ILE A 38 12.75 6.70 4.05
CA ILE A 38 13.70 6.75 5.16
C ILE A 38 13.04 7.47 6.34
N GLU A 39 12.43 8.63 6.10
CA GLU A 39 11.77 9.42 7.16
C GLU A 39 10.71 8.62 7.90
N ARG A 40 9.97 7.76 7.19
CA ARG A 40 8.92 6.92 7.78
C ARG A 40 9.42 5.93 8.81
N VAL A 41 10.61 5.38 8.65
CA VAL A 41 11.17 4.37 9.56
C VAL A 41 12.01 4.97 10.69
N LEU A 42 12.33 6.26 10.62
CA LEU A 42 13.12 6.94 11.66
C LEU A 42 12.51 6.84 13.07
N PRO A 43 11.19 6.96 13.28
CA PRO A 43 10.60 6.81 14.62
C PRO A 43 10.94 5.47 15.28
N THR A 44 10.83 4.37 14.53
CA THR A 44 11.20 3.04 15.02
C THR A 44 12.68 2.95 15.36
N ILE A 45 13.55 3.44 14.48
CA ILE A 45 15.00 3.41 14.68
C ILE A 45 15.39 4.25 15.93
N ARG A 46 14.85 5.46 16.04
CA ARG A 46 15.11 6.35 17.20
C ARG A 46 14.65 5.73 18.50
N GLU A 47 13.43 5.20 18.55
CA GLU A 47 12.87 4.59 19.74
C GLU A 47 13.74 3.43 20.23
N LEU A 48 14.14 2.53 19.33
CA LEU A 48 14.99 1.39 19.66
C LEU A 48 16.37 1.84 20.15
N SER A 49 17.00 2.78 19.45
CA SER A 49 18.29 3.35 19.83
C SER A 49 18.23 4.06 21.18
N ASP A 50 17.19 4.87 21.45
CA ASP A 50 16.98 5.57 22.71
C ASP A 50 16.73 4.62 23.89
N LYS A 51 16.10 3.47 23.65
CA LYS A 51 15.91 2.41 24.64
C LYS A 51 17.18 1.56 24.87
N GLY A 52 18.28 1.90 24.23
CA GLY A 52 19.57 1.22 24.40
C GLY A 52 19.71 -0.09 23.62
N ALA A 53 18.91 -0.33 22.61
CA ALA A 53 19.07 -1.46 21.70
C ALA A 53 20.33 -1.27 20.83
N LYS A 54 20.95 -2.38 20.42
CA LYS A 54 21.89 -2.42 19.30
C LYS A 54 21.10 -2.65 18.05
N VAL A 55 20.87 -1.57 17.27
CA VAL A 55 19.94 -1.55 16.14
C VAL A 55 20.66 -2.02 14.87
N ILE A 56 20.17 -3.09 14.27
CA ILE A 56 20.74 -3.71 13.06
C ILE A 56 19.70 -3.63 11.96
N LEU A 57 19.90 -2.72 11.01
CA LEU A 57 18.96 -2.48 9.91
C LEU A 57 19.17 -3.49 8.79
N LEU A 58 18.06 -4.12 8.38
CA LEU A 58 17.97 -5.02 7.24
C LEU A 58 17.02 -4.42 6.21
N ALA A 59 17.45 -4.33 4.96
CA ALA A 59 16.61 -3.85 3.87
C ALA A 59 16.99 -4.52 2.55
N HIS A 60 16.03 -4.57 1.64
CA HIS A 60 16.32 -4.86 0.24
C HIS A 60 16.42 -3.56 -0.56
N PHE A 61 17.13 -3.62 -1.67
CA PHE A 61 17.21 -2.54 -2.63
C PHE A 61 17.24 -3.10 -4.06
N GLY A 62 16.34 -2.61 -4.92
CA GLY A 62 16.26 -3.07 -6.30
C GLY A 62 15.95 -4.57 -6.45
N ARG A 63 16.47 -5.14 -7.54
CA ARG A 63 16.28 -6.55 -7.90
C ARG A 63 17.58 -7.21 -8.38
N PRO A 64 18.57 -7.41 -7.51
CA PRO A 64 19.90 -7.94 -7.87
C PRO A 64 19.90 -9.44 -8.18
N LYS A 65 18.77 -10.13 -8.03
CA LYS A 65 18.62 -11.56 -8.38
C LYS A 65 19.60 -12.50 -7.64
N GLY A 66 19.85 -12.24 -6.38
CA GLY A 66 20.68 -13.08 -5.52
C GLY A 66 22.18 -12.96 -5.81
N LYS A 67 22.63 -11.83 -6.34
CA LYS A 67 24.05 -11.55 -6.62
C LYS A 67 24.42 -10.15 -6.17
N PRO A 68 25.62 -9.93 -5.65
CA PRO A 68 26.14 -8.60 -5.39
C PRO A 68 26.13 -7.73 -6.66
N ASP A 69 25.69 -6.50 -6.51
CA ASP A 69 25.64 -5.49 -7.57
C ASP A 69 25.95 -4.12 -6.95
N PRO A 70 27.10 -3.50 -7.27
CA PRO A 70 27.48 -2.22 -6.67
C PRO A 70 26.47 -1.10 -6.86
N GLU A 71 25.68 -1.11 -7.94
CA GLU A 71 24.64 -0.11 -8.21
C GLU A 71 23.41 -0.29 -7.29
N GLN A 72 23.28 -1.45 -6.69
CA GLN A 72 22.19 -1.81 -5.78
C GLN A 72 22.67 -1.99 -4.33
N SER A 73 23.86 -1.48 -3.99
CA SER A 73 24.36 -1.43 -2.62
C SER A 73 23.56 -0.44 -1.78
N LEU A 74 23.37 -0.77 -0.50
CA LEU A 74 22.75 0.11 0.48
C LEU A 74 23.69 1.19 1.04
N ALA A 75 24.96 1.24 0.64
CA ALA A 75 25.91 2.23 1.16
C ALA A 75 25.42 3.69 1.01
N PRO A 76 24.90 4.14 -0.17
CA PRO A 76 24.35 5.49 -0.29
C PRO A 76 23.10 5.73 0.57
N VAL A 77 22.30 4.69 0.77
CA VAL A 77 21.08 4.75 1.60
C VAL A 77 21.44 4.86 3.07
N ALA A 78 22.50 4.17 3.53
CA ALA A 78 23.01 4.30 4.89
C ALA A 78 23.50 5.72 5.17
N ALA A 79 24.20 6.36 4.24
CA ALA A 79 24.63 7.75 4.36
C ALA A 79 23.44 8.72 4.46
N ALA A 80 22.39 8.51 3.65
CA ALA A 80 21.17 9.31 3.73
C ALA A 80 20.43 9.09 5.05
N THR A 81 20.36 7.85 5.52
CA THR A 81 19.73 7.50 6.81
C THR A 81 20.47 8.16 7.97
N GLN A 82 21.80 8.14 7.97
CA GLN A 82 22.63 8.82 8.98
C GLN A 82 22.31 10.32 9.03
N ARG A 83 22.27 10.96 7.88
CA ARG A 83 21.96 12.41 7.76
C ARG A 83 20.59 12.74 8.35
N LEU A 84 19.57 11.96 8.02
CA LEU A 84 18.20 12.19 8.46
C LEU A 84 17.95 11.78 9.91
N LEU A 85 18.60 10.71 10.36
CA LEU A 85 18.52 10.25 11.74
C LEU A 85 19.23 11.24 12.71
N GLY A 86 20.27 11.94 12.23
CA GLY A 86 21.11 12.81 13.04
C GLY A 86 22.00 12.04 14.03
N ARG A 87 22.28 10.76 13.74
CA ARG A 87 23.14 9.85 14.53
C ARG A 87 24.01 9.03 13.57
N ASP A 88 25.09 8.50 14.08
CA ASP A 88 25.94 7.61 13.27
C ASP A 88 25.17 6.34 12.87
N VAL A 89 25.25 6.00 11.58
CA VAL A 89 24.72 4.77 10.99
C VAL A 89 25.88 4.10 10.25
N ARG A 90 26.53 3.17 10.91
CA ARG A 90 27.64 2.44 10.31
C ARG A 90 27.12 1.47 9.24
N PHE A 91 27.58 1.66 8.01
CA PHE A 91 27.34 0.69 6.94
C PHE A 91 28.33 -0.48 7.03
N VAL A 92 27.82 -1.70 6.89
CA VAL A 92 28.61 -2.93 6.85
C VAL A 92 28.39 -3.59 5.48
N PRO A 93 29.44 -3.73 4.64
CA PRO A 93 29.31 -4.26 3.28
C PRO A 93 29.14 -5.78 3.23
N ALA A 94 28.51 -6.34 4.24
CA ALA A 94 28.15 -7.75 4.36
C ALA A 94 26.78 -7.88 5.05
N LEU A 95 26.06 -8.96 4.77
CA LEU A 95 24.78 -9.28 5.42
C LEU A 95 24.95 -10.39 6.46
N ILE A 96 25.77 -11.37 6.18
CA ILE A 96 26.08 -12.53 7.03
C ILE A 96 27.59 -12.76 7.06
N GLY A 97 28.03 -13.72 7.85
CA GLY A 97 29.43 -14.12 7.95
C GLY A 97 30.22 -13.31 8.97
N GLU A 98 31.54 -13.50 8.97
CA GLU A 98 32.45 -12.96 10.00
C GLU A 98 32.45 -11.43 10.07
N GLU A 99 32.42 -10.75 8.92
CA GLU A 99 32.44 -9.29 8.88
C GLU A 99 31.19 -8.68 9.53
N ALA A 100 30.00 -9.22 9.22
CA ALA A 100 28.75 -8.78 9.86
C ALA A 100 28.76 -9.09 11.36
N ALA A 101 29.15 -10.30 11.75
CA ALA A 101 29.24 -10.72 13.14
C ALA A 101 30.21 -9.85 13.97
N ALA A 102 31.39 -9.55 13.41
CA ALA A 102 32.41 -8.71 14.07
C ALA A 102 31.91 -7.26 14.24
N ALA A 103 31.27 -6.71 13.22
CA ALA A 103 30.69 -5.36 13.30
C ALA A 103 29.61 -5.26 14.37
N ILE A 104 28.74 -6.27 14.51
CA ILE A 104 27.69 -6.33 15.50
C ILE A 104 28.26 -6.55 16.91
N ALA A 105 29.27 -7.41 17.05
CA ALA A 105 29.96 -7.63 18.34
C ALA A 105 30.60 -6.36 18.91
N ALA A 106 31.05 -5.45 18.04
CA ALA A 106 31.65 -4.17 18.43
C ALA A 106 30.63 -3.08 18.81
N MET A 107 29.34 -3.31 18.58
CA MET A 107 28.27 -2.32 18.89
C MET A 107 28.12 -2.08 20.37
N LYS A 108 27.89 -0.81 20.72
CA LYS A 108 27.45 -0.35 22.03
C LYS A 108 25.93 -0.18 22.05
N ASN A 109 25.36 -0.09 23.24
CA ASN A 109 23.94 0.20 23.42
C ASN A 109 23.61 1.56 22.79
N GLY A 110 22.58 1.57 21.95
CA GLY A 110 22.13 2.75 21.19
C GLY A 110 22.77 2.90 19.81
N ASP A 111 23.79 2.10 19.47
CA ASP A 111 24.41 2.14 18.14
C ASP A 111 23.46 1.62 17.07
N VAL A 112 23.63 2.14 15.84
CA VAL A 112 22.89 1.73 14.65
C VAL A 112 23.86 1.29 13.58
N VAL A 113 23.68 0.10 13.06
CA VAL A 113 24.37 -0.41 11.85
C VAL A 113 23.35 -0.73 10.76
N MET A 114 23.76 -0.60 9.51
CA MET A 114 23.02 -1.07 8.34
C MET A 114 23.85 -2.12 7.64
N LEU A 115 23.29 -3.32 7.51
CA LEU A 115 23.89 -4.39 6.74
C LEU A 115 23.62 -4.22 5.24
N GLU A 116 24.36 -4.96 4.42
CA GLU A 116 24.21 -4.90 2.96
C GLU A 116 22.87 -5.53 2.49
N ASN A 117 22.48 -5.21 1.27
CA ASN A 117 21.25 -5.59 0.60
C ASN A 117 20.92 -7.09 0.78
N THR A 118 19.79 -7.36 1.42
CA THR A 118 19.33 -8.74 1.70
C THR A 118 19.20 -9.57 0.43
N ARG A 119 18.84 -8.94 -0.70
CA ARG A 119 18.63 -9.60 -1.99
C ARG A 119 19.93 -9.89 -2.75
N PHE A 120 21.10 -9.59 -2.19
CA PHE A 120 22.36 -10.10 -2.72
C PHE A 120 22.54 -11.60 -2.48
N HIS A 121 21.72 -12.18 -1.64
CA HIS A 121 21.72 -13.61 -1.32
C HIS A 121 20.49 -14.30 -1.90
N LYS A 122 20.70 -15.43 -2.58
CA LYS A 122 19.60 -16.24 -3.15
C LYS A 122 18.65 -16.79 -2.09
N GLY A 123 19.15 -17.02 -0.88
CA GLY A 123 18.38 -17.51 0.24
C GLY A 123 17.33 -16.52 0.77
N GLU A 124 17.47 -15.24 0.49
CA GLU A 124 16.50 -14.23 0.92
C GLU A 124 15.12 -14.46 0.32
N GLU A 125 15.01 -14.41 -1.01
CA GLU A 125 13.73 -14.55 -1.71
C GLU A 125 13.20 -15.98 -1.69
N ALA A 126 14.08 -16.96 -1.53
CA ALA A 126 13.72 -18.38 -1.36
C ALA A 126 13.24 -18.70 0.05
N ASN A 127 13.35 -17.78 1.02
CA ASN A 127 13.13 -18.05 2.44
C ASN A 127 13.89 -19.30 2.91
N ASP A 128 15.15 -19.42 2.48
CA ASP A 128 15.99 -20.59 2.72
C ASP A 128 16.25 -20.76 4.22
N PRO A 129 16.01 -21.96 4.78
CA PRO A 129 16.12 -22.17 6.23
C PRO A 129 17.54 -22.00 6.77
N ASP A 130 18.57 -22.42 6.05
CA ASP A 130 19.96 -22.32 6.50
C ASP A 130 20.41 -20.85 6.45
N PHE A 131 20.12 -20.15 5.37
CA PHE A 131 20.35 -18.71 5.27
C PHE A 131 19.63 -17.91 6.35
N THR A 132 18.36 -18.24 6.60
CA THR A 132 17.55 -17.60 7.65
C THR A 132 18.16 -17.82 9.03
N LYS A 133 18.67 -19.04 9.31
CA LYS A 133 19.34 -19.37 10.56
C LYS A 133 20.64 -18.58 10.75
N GLU A 134 21.45 -18.43 9.69
CA GLU A 134 22.67 -17.62 9.75
C GLU A 134 22.33 -16.15 10.03
N LEU A 135 21.30 -15.60 9.38
CA LEU A 135 20.84 -14.25 9.60
C LEU A 135 20.28 -14.08 11.03
N ALA A 136 19.52 -15.04 11.54
CA ALA A 136 18.97 -15.03 12.89
C ALA A 136 20.05 -15.07 13.98
N ALA A 137 21.20 -15.69 13.73
CA ALA A 137 22.32 -15.73 14.67
C ALA A 137 22.90 -14.33 15.00
N LEU A 138 22.61 -13.33 14.16
CA LEU A 138 23.07 -11.95 14.33
C LEU A 138 22.23 -11.14 15.33
N GLY A 139 21.07 -11.63 15.77
CA GLY A 139 20.15 -10.88 16.62
C GLY A 139 19.54 -11.67 17.76
N ASP A 140 18.93 -10.97 18.68
CA ASP A 140 18.20 -11.53 19.82
C ASP A 140 16.69 -11.29 19.70
N ILE A 141 16.30 -10.23 18.98
CA ILE A 141 14.92 -9.78 18.76
C ILE A 141 14.77 -9.37 17.30
N TYR A 142 13.61 -9.65 16.74
CA TYR A 142 13.23 -9.23 15.38
C TYR A 142 12.12 -8.18 15.43
N VAL A 143 12.28 -7.11 14.67
CA VAL A 143 11.28 -6.07 14.45
C VAL A 143 11.00 -5.95 12.96
N ASN A 144 9.75 -6.12 12.56
CA ASN A 144 9.33 -5.87 11.19
C ASN A 144 8.65 -4.50 11.09
N ASP A 145 9.25 -3.60 10.31
CA ASP A 145 8.75 -2.25 10.05
C ASP A 145 8.58 -1.99 8.53
N ALA A 146 8.51 -3.06 7.74
CA ALA A 146 8.44 -3.02 6.29
C ALA A 146 7.13 -3.64 5.76
N PHE A 147 5.99 -2.99 6.01
CA PHE A 147 4.68 -3.49 5.56
C PHE A 147 4.62 -3.73 4.04
N SER A 148 5.30 -2.92 3.24
CA SER A 148 5.37 -3.09 1.78
C SER A 148 5.93 -4.45 1.32
N ALA A 149 6.68 -5.15 2.18
CA ALA A 149 7.33 -6.42 1.88
C ALA A 149 6.65 -7.65 2.52
N VAL A 150 5.61 -7.46 3.36
CA VAL A 150 5.00 -8.56 4.15
C VAL A 150 4.15 -9.53 3.35
N HIS A 151 3.79 -9.19 2.13
CA HIS A 151 3.03 -10.08 1.23
C HIS A 151 3.87 -11.21 0.65
N ARG A 152 5.18 -11.19 0.87
CA ARG A 152 6.12 -12.23 0.41
C ARG A 152 6.81 -12.87 1.60
N ALA A 153 6.81 -14.21 1.61
CA ALA A 153 7.53 -14.99 2.61
C ALA A 153 9.02 -15.07 2.25
N HIS A 154 9.79 -14.00 2.57
CA HIS A 154 11.24 -13.97 2.43
C HIS A 154 11.92 -14.19 3.79
N ALA A 155 13.22 -14.55 3.79
CA ALA A 155 13.96 -14.80 5.01
C ALA A 155 13.90 -13.61 5.99
N SER A 156 14.13 -12.37 5.50
CA SER A 156 14.14 -11.17 6.34
C SER A 156 12.75 -10.62 6.66
N THR A 157 11.67 -11.07 6.02
CA THR A 157 10.31 -10.56 6.25
C THR A 157 9.41 -11.51 7.02
N GLU A 158 9.64 -12.81 6.88
CA GLU A 158 8.82 -13.87 7.50
C GLU A 158 9.70 -14.86 8.28
N GLY A 159 10.75 -15.39 7.65
CA GLY A 159 11.57 -16.44 8.23
C GLY A 159 12.17 -16.09 9.59
N LEU A 160 12.72 -14.89 9.76
CA LEU A 160 13.31 -14.44 11.02
C LEU A 160 12.35 -14.44 12.20
N ALA A 161 11.06 -14.18 11.97
CA ALA A 161 10.05 -14.15 13.02
C ALA A 161 9.83 -15.50 13.71
N HIS A 162 10.22 -16.60 13.06
CA HIS A 162 10.12 -17.95 13.63
C HIS A 162 11.34 -18.37 14.46
N HIS A 163 12.41 -17.55 14.45
CA HIS A 163 13.66 -17.88 15.14
C HIS A 163 13.85 -17.11 16.44
N MET A 164 13.10 -16.03 16.68
CA MET A 164 13.27 -15.17 17.84
C MET A 164 11.97 -14.41 18.15
N PRO A 165 11.86 -13.76 19.33
CA PRO A 165 10.73 -12.88 19.64
C PRO A 165 10.58 -11.80 18.56
N ALA A 166 9.38 -11.69 17.98
CA ALA A 166 9.08 -10.81 16.85
C ALA A 166 8.05 -9.75 17.23
N PHE A 167 8.26 -8.52 16.77
CA PHE A 167 7.43 -7.35 17.08
C PHE A 167 7.20 -6.51 15.83
N ALA A 168 6.07 -5.80 15.78
CA ALA A 168 5.83 -4.78 14.78
C ALA A 168 6.54 -3.48 15.17
N GLY A 169 7.25 -2.88 14.21
CA GLY A 169 7.74 -1.50 14.32
C GLY A 169 6.58 -0.50 14.26
N ARG A 170 6.85 0.78 14.48
CA ARG A 170 5.80 1.82 14.56
C ARG A 170 5.10 2.05 13.23
N THR A 171 5.83 1.97 12.10
CA THR A 171 5.22 2.07 10.76
C THR A 171 4.31 0.86 10.48
N MET A 172 4.79 -0.34 10.80
CA MET A 172 4.00 -1.57 10.69
C MET A 172 2.75 -1.50 11.56
N GLN A 173 2.87 -1.07 12.79
CA GLN A 173 1.75 -0.91 13.72
C GLN A 173 0.70 0.05 13.16
N ALA A 174 1.13 1.22 12.66
CA ALA A 174 0.21 2.21 12.08
C ALA A 174 -0.56 1.64 10.88
N GLU A 175 0.13 0.89 9.99
CA GLU A 175 -0.52 0.19 8.89
C GLU A 175 -1.55 -0.82 9.40
N LEU A 176 -1.17 -1.71 10.30
CA LEU A 176 -2.06 -2.76 10.80
C LEU A 176 -3.28 -2.20 11.55
N ASP A 177 -3.09 -1.14 12.34
CA ASP A 177 -4.19 -0.44 13.02
C ASP A 177 -5.15 0.19 12.02
N ALA A 178 -4.64 0.79 10.94
CA ALA A 178 -5.45 1.39 9.89
C ALA A 178 -6.24 0.33 9.11
N LEU A 179 -5.59 -0.80 8.79
CA LEU A 179 -6.21 -1.92 8.09
C LEU A 179 -7.34 -2.54 8.92
N GLU A 180 -7.13 -2.69 10.22
CA GLU A 180 -8.17 -3.18 11.15
C GLU A 180 -9.39 -2.24 11.17
N LYS A 181 -9.17 -0.93 11.24
CA LYS A 181 -10.23 0.09 11.16
C LYS A 181 -10.92 0.13 9.81
N GLY A 182 -10.20 -0.19 8.73
CA GLY A 182 -10.73 -0.13 7.36
C GLY A 182 -11.64 -1.31 7.00
N LEU A 183 -11.21 -2.54 7.24
CA LEU A 183 -11.93 -3.76 6.84
C LEU A 183 -11.91 -4.89 7.87
N GLY A 184 -10.98 -4.88 8.82
CA GLY A 184 -10.87 -5.94 9.82
C GLY A 184 -12.07 -5.93 10.77
N ASN A 185 -12.26 -4.81 11.45
CA ASN A 185 -13.40 -4.54 12.32
C ASN A 185 -13.86 -3.09 12.16
N PRO A 186 -14.39 -2.72 10.98
CA PRO A 186 -14.73 -1.35 10.66
C PRO A 186 -16.02 -0.91 11.35
N ALA A 187 -16.10 0.40 11.64
CA ALA A 187 -17.38 1.04 11.93
C ALA A 187 -18.26 1.03 10.67
N ARG A 188 -19.49 0.61 10.80
CA ARG A 188 -20.43 0.48 9.67
C ARG A 188 -21.41 1.66 9.61
N PRO A 189 -21.91 2.05 8.43
CA PRO A 189 -21.70 1.42 7.11
C PRO A 189 -20.28 1.62 6.54
N VAL A 190 -19.80 0.62 5.80
CA VAL A 190 -18.54 0.70 5.05
C VAL A 190 -18.84 0.92 3.58
N VAL A 191 -18.23 1.92 2.99
CA VAL A 191 -18.26 2.17 1.55
C VAL A 191 -16.85 1.96 0.99
N ALA A 192 -16.75 1.22 -0.09
CA ALA A 192 -15.51 1.08 -0.85
C ALA A 192 -15.62 1.83 -2.17
N ILE A 193 -14.53 2.46 -2.57
CA ILE A 193 -14.35 3.01 -3.92
C ILE A 193 -13.21 2.24 -4.57
N VAL A 194 -13.49 1.60 -5.68
CA VAL A 194 -12.50 0.89 -6.49
C VAL A 194 -12.55 1.42 -7.91
N GLY A 195 -11.45 1.96 -8.38
CA GLY A 195 -11.29 2.45 -9.73
C GLY A 195 -10.09 1.83 -10.43
N GLY A 196 -9.92 2.15 -11.69
CA GLY A 196 -8.82 1.68 -12.49
C GLY A 196 -9.24 1.35 -13.92
N ALA A 197 -8.26 0.88 -14.72
CA ALA A 197 -8.48 0.64 -16.13
C ALA A 197 -9.23 -0.69 -16.41
N LYS A 198 -8.92 -1.75 -15.65
CA LYS A 198 -9.28 -3.13 -16.01
C LYS A 198 -9.82 -3.93 -14.83
N VAL A 199 -10.95 -4.61 -15.04
CA VAL A 199 -11.54 -5.57 -14.08
C VAL A 199 -10.59 -6.76 -13.87
N SER A 200 -9.94 -7.25 -14.94
CA SER A 200 -9.05 -8.41 -14.90
C SER A 200 -7.92 -8.29 -13.87
N THR A 201 -7.52 -7.08 -13.53
CA THR A 201 -6.46 -6.83 -12.53
C THR A 201 -6.97 -6.78 -11.10
N LYS A 202 -8.29 -6.75 -10.88
CA LYS A 202 -8.90 -6.51 -9.56
C LYS A 202 -10.07 -7.44 -9.23
N ILE A 203 -10.20 -8.58 -9.90
CA ILE A 203 -11.31 -9.52 -9.67
C ILE A 203 -11.34 -9.98 -8.21
N ASP A 204 -10.20 -10.43 -7.68
CA ASP A 204 -10.11 -10.92 -6.30
C ASP A 204 -10.47 -9.82 -5.30
N LEU A 205 -10.03 -8.59 -5.56
CA LEU A 205 -10.38 -7.42 -4.74
C LEU A 205 -11.87 -7.19 -4.71
N LEU A 206 -12.53 -7.13 -5.88
CA LEU A 206 -13.95 -6.88 -5.99
C LEU A 206 -14.75 -7.99 -5.31
N MET A 207 -14.42 -9.27 -5.56
CA MET A 207 -15.08 -10.42 -4.96
C MET A 207 -14.95 -10.44 -3.44
N ASN A 208 -13.81 -10.04 -2.88
CA ASN A 208 -13.65 -9.93 -1.44
C ASN A 208 -14.45 -8.76 -0.85
N LEU A 209 -14.39 -7.59 -1.48
CA LEU A 209 -15.05 -6.39 -0.96
C LEU A 209 -16.57 -6.49 -0.96
N VAL A 210 -17.20 -7.07 -1.99
CA VAL A 210 -18.67 -7.18 -2.04
C VAL A 210 -19.27 -7.95 -0.87
N THR A 211 -18.51 -8.82 -0.22
CA THR A 211 -18.92 -9.55 0.97
C THR A 211 -18.69 -8.79 2.27
N LYS A 212 -17.98 -7.66 2.25
CA LYS A 212 -17.52 -6.94 3.45
C LYS A 212 -18.05 -5.53 3.59
N VAL A 213 -18.54 -4.92 2.51
CA VAL A 213 -18.95 -3.52 2.49
C VAL A 213 -20.45 -3.38 2.17
N GLN A 214 -21.08 -2.28 2.58
CA GLN A 214 -22.47 -1.99 2.30
C GLN A 214 -22.69 -1.38 0.91
N ALA A 215 -21.67 -0.70 0.38
CA ALA A 215 -21.69 -0.20 -0.99
C ALA A 215 -20.28 -0.23 -1.60
N LEU A 216 -20.23 -0.55 -2.88
CA LEU A 216 -19.02 -0.56 -3.69
C LEU A 216 -19.21 0.34 -4.89
N VAL A 217 -18.50 1.46 -4.91
CA VAL A 217 -18.44 2.38 -6.05
C VAL A 217 -17.37 1.87 -7.00
N ILE A 218 -17.73 1.70 -8.27
CA ILE A 218 -16.80 1.26 -9.31
C ILE A 218 -16.59 2.42 -10.29
N GLY A 219 -15.32 2.79 -10.50
CA GLY A 219 -14.92 3.91 -11.36
C GLY A 219 -13.91 3.53 -12.42
N GLY A 220 -13.59 4.50 -13.28
CA GLY A 220 -12.62 4.33 -14.36
C GLY A 220 -13.07 3.39 -15.46
N GLY A 221 -12.13 2.84 -16.22
CA GLY A 221 -12.39 1.88 -17.28
C GLY A 221 -13.07 0.59 -16.81
N MET A 222 -12.85 0.23 -15.55
CA MET A 222 -13.54 -0.91 -14.91
C MET A 222 -15.06 -0.73 -14.92
N ALA A 223 -15.56 0.47 -14.62
CA ALA A 223 -16.99 0.77 -14.62
C ALA A 223 -17.60 0.52 -16.02
N ASN A 224 -16.88 0.81 -17.08
CA ASN A 224 -17.35 0.59 -18.46
C ASN A 224 -17.60 -0.90 -18.73
N THR A 225 -16.79 -1.79 -18.19
CA THR A 225 -16.99 -3.24 -18.32
C THR A 225 -18.29 -3.68 -17.61
N PHE A 226 -18.58 -3.15 -16.42
CA PHE A 226 -19.85 -3.42 -15.72
C PHE A 226 -21.05 -2.83 -16.45
N LEU A 227 -20.93 -1.62 -16.97
CA LEU A 227 -21.97 -0.97 -17.77
C LEU A 227 -22.28 -1.77 -19.05
N ALA A 228 -21.26 -2.18 -19.78
CA ALA A 228 -21.40 -3.01 -20.97
C ALA A 228 -22.05 -4.37 -20.66
N ALA A 229 -21.66 -4.99 -19.53
CA ALA A 229 -22.26 -6.24 -19.06
C ALA A 229 -23.77 -6.10 -18.78
N ARG A 230 -24.24 -4.90 -18.45
CA ARG A 230 -25.66 -4.56 -18.27
C ARG A 230 -26.36 -4.16 -19.57
N GLY A 231 -25.67 -4.18 -20.70
CA GLY A 231 -26.22 -3.82 -22.00
C GLY A 231 -26.07 -2.33 -22.38
N THR A 232 -25.33 -1.53 -21.59
CA THR A 232 -25.08 -0.11 -21.90
C THR A 232 -24.04 -0.01 -23.02
N ASN A 233 -24.30 0.84 -24.01
CA ASN A 233 -23.29 1.17 -25.04
C ASN A 233 -22.28 2.17 -24.47
N VAL A 234 -21.04 1.74 -24.33
CA VAL A 234 -19.94 2.55 -23.80
C VAL A 234 -19.07 3.17 -24.90
N GLY A 235 -19.50 3.09 -26.17
CA GLY A 235 -18.79 3.66 -27.30
C GLY A 235 -17.40 3.08 -27.47
N LYS A 236 -16.39 3.95 -27.64
CA LYS A 236 -14.97 3.58 -27.76
C LYS A 236 -14.24 3.56 -26.40
N SER A 237 -14.97 3.58 -25.29
CA SER A 237 -14.39 3.54 -23.96
C SER A 237 -13.55 2.28 -23.75
N LEU A 238 -12.49 2.41 -22.95
CA LEU A 238 -11.76 1.25 -22.45
C LEU A 238 -12.72 0.29 -21.74
N CYS A 239 -12.83 -0.93 -22.25
CA CYS A 239 -13.78 -1.94 -21.77
C CYS A 239 -13.27 -3.34 -22.08
N GLU A 240 -13.35 -4.24 -21.12
CA GLU A 240 -13.04 -5.66 -21.29
C GLU A 240 -14.35 -6.42 -21.57
N HIS A 241 -14.84 -6.37 -22.80
CA HIS A 241 -16.10 -6.99 -23.22
C HIS A 241 -16.15 -8.51 -22.99
N ASP A 242 -15.01 -9.19 -23.06
CA ASP A 242 -14.84 -10.62 -22.77
C ASP A 242 -15.03 -10.96 -21.30
N LEU A 243 -14.97 -9.98 -20.39
CA LEU A 243 -15.24 -10.16 -18.95
C LEU A 243 -16.67 -9.80 -18.52
N ALA A 244 -17.61 -9.69 -19.47
CA ALA A 244 -19.00 -9.39 -19.14
C ALA A 244 -19.63 -10.39 -18.15
N GLU A 245 -19.39 -11.68 -18.32
CA GLU A 245 -19.89 -12.71 -17.39
C GLU A 245 -19.23 -12.61 -16.02
N THR A 246 -17.95 -12.29 -15.94
CA THR A 246 -17.25 -12.04 -14.67
C THR A 246 -17.85 -10.84 -13.96
N ALA A 247 -18.11 -9.74 -14.67
CA ALA A 247 -18.76 -8.56 -14.10
C ALA A 247 -20.17 -8.87 -13.57
N LYS A 248 -20.95 -9.66 -14.31
CA LYS A 248 -22.28 -10.12 -13.85
C LYS A 248 -22.18 -10.98 -12.60
N GLN A 249 -21.21 -11.89 -12.53
CA GLN A 249 -20.99 -12.72 -11.36
C GLN A 249 -20.66 -11.87 -10.12
N ILE A 250 -19.82 -10.85 -10.25
CA ILE A 250 -19.51 -9.93 -9.16
C ILE A 250 -20.78 -9.19 -8.69
N MET A 251 -21.63 -8.74 -9.61
CA MET A 251 -22.90 -8.08 -9.28
C MET A 251 -23.88 -9.03 -8.58
N ILE A 252 -23.92 -10.31 -8.95
CA ILE A 252 -24.75 -11.34 -8.29
C ILE A 252 -24.24 -11.58 -6.86
N GLU A 253 -22.94 -11.75 -6.68
CA GLU A 253 -22.34 -11.91 -5.35
C GLU A 253 -22.62 -10.70 -4.46
N ALA A 254 -22.48 -9.48 -5.01
CA ALA A 254 -22.83 -8.25 -4.29
C ALA A 254 -24.30 -8.25 -3.83
N ALA A 255 -25.21 -8.57 -4.72
CA ALA A 255 -26.65 -8.63 -4.41
C ALA A 255 -26.94 -9.68 -3.32
N THR A 256 -26.31 -10.85 -3.41
CA THR A 256 -26.44 -11.91 -2.41
C THR A 256 -25.92 -11.49 -1.04
N ALA A 257 -24.82 -10.73 -1.01
CA ALA A 257 -24.21 -10.22 0.21
C ALA A 257 -24.88 -8.95 0.76
N GLY A 258 -25.85 -8.37 0.05
CA GLY A 258 -26.50 -7.11 0.42
C GLY A 258 -25.64 -5.87 0.18
N CYS A 259 -24.64 -5.97 -0.70
CA CYS A 259 -23.79 -4.86 -1.10
C CYS A 259 -24.38 -4.14 -2.32
N ALA A 260 -24.56 -2.82 -2.23
CA ALA A 260 -24.99 -2.00 -3.36
C ALA A 260 -23.79 -1.74 -4.30
N ILE A 261 -23.93 -2.13 -5.56
CA ILE A 261 -22.96 -1.74 -6.62
C ILE A 261 -23.38 -0.38 -7.18
N ILE A 262 -22.49 0.60 -7.09
CA ILE A 262 -22.72 1.96 -7.56
C ILE A 262 -21.94 2.17 -8.84
N LEU A 263 -22.64 2.26 -9.95
CA LEU A 263 -22.08 2.52 -11.29
C LEU A 263 -22.41 3.95 -11.72
N PRO A 264 -21.64 4.51 -12.66
CA PRO A 264 -21.93 5.82 -13.21
C PRO A 264 -23.33 5.93 -13.81
N VAL A 265 -24.00 7.06 -13.57
CA VAL A 265 -25.30 7.41 -14.18
C VAL A 265 -25.15 8.48 -15.27
N ASP A 266 -24.02 9.16 -15.29
CA ASP A 266 -23.58 10.09 -16.34
C ASP A 266 -22.08 9.99 -16.53
N GLY A 267 -21.58 10.49 -17.65
CA GLY A 267 -20.17 10.44 -18.00
C GLY A 267 -19.71 11.70 -18.72
N VAL A 268 -18.42 11.95 -18.63
CA VAL A 268 -17.71 12.95 -19.42
C VAL A 268 -17.12 12.25 -20.62
N ALA A 269 -17.74 12.44 -21.78
CA ALA A 269 -17.41 11.79 -23.02
C ALA A 269 -16.50 12.68 -23.89
N ALA A 270 -15.42 12.10 -24.40
CA ALA A 270 -14.48 12.77 -25.30
C ALA A 270 -14.07 11.83 -26.44
N ARG A 271 -13.66 12.42 -27.55
CA ARG A 271 -13.23 11.67 -28.74
C ARG A 271 -11.72 11.47 -28.83
N GLU A 272 -10.98 12.15 -27.94
CA GLU A 272 -9.54 12.06 -27.85
C GLU A 272 -9.10 11.87 -26.39
N PHE A 273 -8.13 11.02 -26.17
CA PHE A 273 -7.50 10.83 -24.86
C PHE A 273 -6.30 11.78 -24.74
N LYS A 274 -6.58 13.04 -24.40
CA LYS A 274 -5.54 14.08 -24.21
C LYS A 274 -6.02 15.17 -23.28
N GLU A 275 -5.08 15.90 -22.69
CA GLU A 275 -5.36 17.07 -21.87
C GLU A 275 -6.11 18.13 -22.69
N GLY A 276 -7.15 18.69 -22.07
CA GLY A 276 -7.98 19.71 -22.73
C GLY A 276 -8.86 19.21 -23.87
N ALA A 277 -9.01 17.91 -24.07
CA ALA A 277 -9.87 17.37 -25.13
C ALA A 277 -11.30 17.91 -25.00
N ALA A 278 -11.89 18.24 -26.14
CA ALA A 278 -13.30 18.61 -26.23
C ALA A 278 -14.16 17.48 -25.65
N ASN A 279 -15.08 17.81 -24.77
CA ASN A 279 -15.87 16.84 -24.04
C ASN A 279 -17.30 17.33 -23.81
N GLU A 280 -18.17 16.40 -23.53
CA GLU A 280 -19.57 16.66 -23.19
C GLU A 280 -20.02 15.78 -22.04
N ILE A 281 -20.89 16.31 -21.18
CA ILE A 281 -21.50 15.56 -20.10
C ILE A 281 -22.79 14.98 -20.63
N VAL A 282 -22.91 13.65 -20.59
CA VAL A 282 -24.07 12.94 -21.12
C VAL A 282 -24.58 11.89 -20.13
N PRO A 283 -25.89 11.59 -20.13
CA PRO A 283 -26.40 10.42 -19.43
C PRO A 283 -25.68 9.16 -19.90
N ILE A 284 -25.52 8.18 -19.00
CA ILE A 284 -24.72 6.99 -19.30
C ILE A 284 -25.30 6.13 -20.41
N ASP A 285 -26.59 6.19 -20.65
CA ASP A 285 -27.32 5.51 -21.73
C ASP A 285 -27.28 6.28 -23.08
N GLN A 286 -26.62 7.43 -23.13
CA GLN A 286 -26.51 8.30 -24.30
C GLN A 286 -25.08 8.59 -24.72
N ILE A 287 -24.16 7.73 -24.39
CA ILE A 287 -22.75 7.88 -24.78
C ILE A 287 -22.65 7.76 -26.32
N PRO A 288 -22.05 8.77 -26.99
CA PRO A 288 -21.83 8.67 -28.42
C PRO A 288 -20.95 7.46 -28.78
N SER A 289 -21.29 6.75 -29.83
CA SER A 289 -20.59 5.51 -30.22
C SER A 289 -19.15 5.75 -30.68
N ASP A 290 -18.78 6.99 -30.99
CA ASP A 290 -17.44 7.42 -31.38
C ASP A 290 -16.64 8.07 -30.24
N ALA A 291 -17.21 8.11 -29.04
CA ALA A 291 -16.60 8.75 -27.85
C ALA A 291 -16.19 7.73 -26.77
N MET A 292 -15.29 8.17 -25.91
CA MET A 292 -14.83 7.48 -24.71
C MET A 292 -15.34 8.17 -23.45
N ILE A 293 -15.71 7.40 -22.43
CA ILE A 293 -15.96 7.92 -21.08
C ILE A 293 -14.60 8.08 -20.41
N LEU A 294 -14.19 9.31 -20.11
CA LEU A 294 -12.91 9.62 -19.49
C LEU A 294 -13.03 10.03 -18.02
N ASP A 295 -14.23 10.41 -17.57
CA ASP A 295 -14.54 10.66 -16.16
C ASP A 295 -16.04 10.41 -15.94
N VAL A 296 -16.45 10.31 -14.69
CA VAL A 296 -17.88 10.29 -14.35
C VAL A 296 -18.41 11.72 -14.28
N GLY A 297 -19.71 11.86 -14.53
CA GLY A 297 -20.36 13.16 -14.55
C GLY A 297 -20.82 13.65 -13.18
N PRO A 298 -21.37 14.89 -13.12
CA PRO A 298 -21.75 15.53 -11.85
C PRO A 298 -22.83 14.77 -11.08
N LYS A 299 -23.80 14.13 -11.74
CA LYS A 299 -24.82 13.32 -11.05
C LYS A 299 -24.24 12.08 -10.38
N THR A 300 -23.24 11.48 -11.00
CA THR A 300 -22.49 10.37 -10.40
C THR A 300 -21.70 10.86 -9.18
N ILE A 301 -21.03 12.04 -9.26
CA ILE A 301 -20.33 12.65 -8.14
C ILE A 301 -21.28 12.87 -6.96
N GLU A 302 -22.48 13.41 -7.20
CA GLU A 302 -23.51 13.58 -6.16
C GLU A 302 -23.89 12.26 -5.51
N THR A 303 -24.07 11.21 -6.30
CA THR A 303 -24.38 9.87 -5.80
C THR A 303 -23.24 9.31 -4.94
N VAL A 304 -22.00 9.43 -5.41
CA VAL A 304 -20.81 8.97 -4.68
C VAL A 304 -20.68 9.72 -3.35
N ASN A 305 -20.81 11.04 -3.37
CA ASN A 305 -20.74 11.87 -2.16
C ASN A 305 -21.87 11.54 -1.17
N ALA A 306 -23.07 11.25 -1.66
CA ALA A 306 -24.18 10.82 -0.79
C ALA A 306 -23.90 9.47 -0.11
N TRP A 307 -23.19 8.56 -0.76
CA TRP A 307 -22.73 7.33 -0.12
C TRP A 307 -21.62 7.57 0.89
N ILE A 308 -20.66 8.46 0.58
CA ILE A 308 -19.63 8.89 1.54
C ILE A 308 -20.28 9.53 2.77
N ASP A 309 -21.35 10.31 2.60
CA ASP A 309 -22.09 10.93 3.71
C ASP A 309 -22.76 9.91 4.67
N ARG A 310 -23.17 8.77 4.15
CA ARG A 310 -23.74 7.68 4.94
C ARG A 310 -22.69 6.79 5.59
N ALA A 311 -21.45 6.80 5.08
CA ALA A 311 -20.39 5.93 5.54
C ALA A 311 -19.86 6.34 6.92
N ALA A 312 -19.63 5.35 7.77
CA ALA A 312 -18.75 5.48 8.93
C ALA A 312 -17.30 5.19 8.57
N THR A 313 -17.09 4.32 7.57
CA THR A 313 -15.78 3.95 7.06
C THR A 313 -15.77 3.97 5.54
N LEU A 314 -14.70 4.54 4.97
CA LEU A 314 -14.38 4.53 3.54
C LEU A 314 -13.07 3.79 3.30
N VAL A 315 -13.07 2.87 2.34
CA VAL A 315 -11.85 2.23 1.83
C VAL A 315 -11.73 2.56 0.34
N TRP A 316 -10.59 3.10 -0.08
CA TRP A 316 -10.42 3.60 -1.44
C TRP A 316 -9.16 3.05 -2.12
N ASN A 317 -9.37 2.47 -3.31
CA ASN A 317 -8.29 2.01 -4.18
C ASN A 317 -8.60 2.32 -5.65
N GLY A 318 -7.97 3.33 -6.21
CA GLY A 318 -8.03 3.71 -7.61
C GLY A 318 -8.96 4.88 -7.94
N PRO A 319 -8.66 5.64 -9.00
CA PRO A 319 -9.37 6.85 -9.39
C PRO A 319 -10.73 6.55 -10.06
N LEU A 320 -11.59 7.57 -10.10
CA LEU A 320 -12.90 7.51 -10.77
C LEU A 320 -12.85 7.80 -12.27
N GLY A 321 -11.79 8.44 -12.74
CA GLY A 321 -11.58 8.83 -14.14
C GLY A 321 -10.10 8.93 -14.49
N ALA A 322 -9.80 9.44 -15.68
CA ALA A 322 -8.44 9.70 -16.15
C ALA A 322 -7.85 10.96 -15.47
N PHE A 323 -7.63 10.87 -14.17
CA PHE A 323 -7.27 12.01 -13.31
C PHE A 323 -5.94 12.69 -13.68
N GLU A 324 -5.08 12.01 -14.43
CA GLU A 324 -3.78 12.54 -14.87
C GLU A 324 -3.91 13.63 -15.91
N ILE A 325 -5.03 13.70 -16.63
CA ILE A 325 -5.29 14.67 -17.69
C ILE A 325 -6.54 15.52 -17.40
N LYS A 326 -6.37 16.84 -17.35
CA LYS A 326 -7.49 17.74 -17.14
C LYS A 326 -8.33 17.87 -18.42
N PRO A 327 -9.68 17.97 -18.27
CA PRO A 327 -10.48 18.15 -17.05
C PRO A 327 -11.07 16.85 -16.49
N PHE A 328 -10.49 15.70 -16.79
CA PHE A 328 -11.00 14.37 -16.42
C PHE A 328 -10.58 13.91 -15.01
N ASP A 329 -10.06 14.85 -14.21
CA ASP A 329 -9.74 14.70 -12.78
C ASP A 329 -10.87 15.14 -11.84
N ARG A 330 -11.91 15.77 -12.36
CA ARG A 330 -12.95 16.45 -11.55
C ARG A 330 -13.64 15.55 -10.55
N ALA A 331 -14.05 14.37 -10.97
CA ALA A 331 -14.77 13.46 -10.10
C ALA A 331 -13.89 12.90 -8.99
N THR A 332 -12.69 12.49 -9.32
CA THR A 332 -11.72 12.00 -8.34
C THR A 332 -11.39 13.07 -7.32
N VAL A 333 -11.11 14.29 -7.76
CA VAL A 333 -10.82 15.43 -6.88
C VAL A 333 -12.02 15.77 -5.99
N ALA A 334 -13.23 15.85 -6.55
CA ALA A 334 -14.44 16.18 -5.81
C ALA A 334 -14.75 15.16 -4.70
N ALA A 335 -14.69 13.86 -5.03
CA ALA A 335 -14.92 12.80 -4.05
C ALA A 335 -13.81 12.76 -2.98
N ALA A 336 -12.56 12.97 -3.36
CA ALA A 336 -11.43 13.00 -2.42
C ALA A 336 -11.55 14.16 -1.44
N GLN A 337 -11.87 15.36 -1.92
CA GLN A 337 -12.08 16.54 -1.07
C GLN A 337 -13.29 16.38 -0.14
N HIS A 338 -14.37 15.77 -0.61
CA HIS A 338 -15.54 15.48 0.21
C HIS A 338 -15.21 14.48 1.34
N ALA A 339 -14.54 13.39 1.01
CA ALA A 339 -14.09 12.41 2.01
C ALA A 339 -13.14 13.03 3.03
N ALA A 340 -12.19 13.85 2.59
CA ALA A 340 -11.24 14.54 3.45
C ALA A 340 -11.96 15.50 4.43
N ALA A 341 -12.93 16.26 3.96
CA ALA A 341 -13.71 17.17 4.80
C ALA A 341 -14.46 16.42 5.92
N ARG A 342 -15.08 15.29 5.59
CA ARG A 342 -15.76 14.45 6.58
C ARG A 342 -14.81 13.77 7.56
N THR A 343 -13.63 13.39 7.09
CA THR A 343 -12.58 12.81 7.94
C THR A 343 -12.07 13.84 8.95
N LYS A 344 -11.80 15.07 8.50
CA LYS A 344 -11.40 16.19 9.37
C LYS A 344 -12.46 16.55 10.41
N ALA A 345 -13.73 16.43 10.05
CA ALA A 345 -14.86 16.63 10.97
C ALA A 345 -15.06 15.48 11.96
N GLY A 346 -14.26 14.44 11.91
CA GLY A 346 -14.38 13.26 12.78
C GLY A 346 -15.60 12.37 12.47
N GLN A 347 -16.18 12.50 11.27
CA GLN A 347 -17.40 11.81 10.85
C GLN A 347 -17.12 10.60 9.94
N LEU A 348 -15.88 10.40 9.52
CA LEU A 348 -15.49 9.34 8.60
C LEU A 348 -14.10 8.81 8.97
N VAL A 349 -13.98 7.49 9.06
CA VAL A 349 -12.68 6.81 9.01
C VAL A 349 -12.38 6.52 7.54
N SER A 350 -11.31 7.09 7.01
CA SER A 350 -10.93 6.93 5.60
C SER A 350 -9.56 6.29 5.47
N VAL A 351 -9.50 5.15 4.78
CA VAL A 351 -8.29 4.39 4.50
C VAL A 351 -8.15 4.24 2.99
N ALA A 352 -7.03 4.68 2.47
CA ALA A 352 -6.74 4.61 1.04
C ALA A 352 -5.36 4.01 0.78
N GLY A 353 -5.17 3.43 -0.39
CA GLY A 353 -3.88 2.89 -0.79
C GLY A 353 -3.83 2.50 -2.26
N GLY A 354 -2.62 2.22 -2.71
CA GLY A 354 -2.29 1.98 -4.11
C GLY A 354 -1.67 3.21 -4.76
N GLY A 355 -0.72 3.01 -5.68
CA GLY A 355 0.07 4.11 -6.27
C GLY A 355 -0.79 5.18 -6.92
N ASP A 356 -1.74 4.80 -7.77
CA ASP A 356 -2.65 5.73 -8.44
C ASP A 356 -3.56 6.48 -7.44
N THR A 357 -3.97 5.79 -6.36
CA THR A 357 -4.78 6.42 -5.32
C THR A 357 -3.99 7.49 -4.58
N VAL A 358 -2.77 7.18 -4.16
CA VAL A 358 -1.87 8.13 -3.49
C VAL A 358 -1.62 9.34 -4.39
N ALA A 359 -1.31 9.12 -5.67
CA ALA A 359 -1.12 10.18 -6.65
C ALA A 359 -2.37 11.04 -6.81
N ALA A 360 -3.56 10.43 -6.88
CA ALA A 360 -4.83 11.15 -7.01
C ALA A 360 -5.16 11.99 -5.78
N LEU A 361 -4.92 11.47 -4.56
CA LEU A 361 -5.14 12.21 -3.33
C LEU A 361 -4.16 13.39 -3.18
N ASN A 362 -2.92 13.20 -3.57
CA ASN A 362 -1.92 14.28 -3.60
C ASN A 362 -2.29 15.34 -4.64
N HIS A 363 -2.75 14.94 -5.83
CA HIS A 363 -3.27 15.84 -6.87
C HIS A 363 -4.46 16.66 -6.37
N ALA A 364 -5.35 16.05 -5.60
CA ALA A 364 -6.48 16.73 -4.96
C ALA A 364 -6.08 17.62 -3.77
N GLY A 365 -4.84 17.55 -3.29
CA GLY A 365 -4.32 18.31 -2.16
C GLY A 365 -4.81 17.84 -0.80
N VAL A 366 -5.22 16.56 -0.67
CA VAL A 366 -5.85 16.00 0.54
C VAL A 366 -5.16 14.73 1.07
N GLY A 367 -3.94 14.44 0.61
CA GLY A 367 -3.22 13.23 1.01
C GLY A 367 -3.05 13.07 2.53
N ASP A 368 -2.87 14.18 3.25
CA ASP A 368 -2.70 14.20 4.70
C ASP A 368 -4.02 14.30 5.49
N ASP A 369 -5.13 14.46 4.80
CA ASP A 369 -6.45 14.69 5.42
C ASP A 369 -7.27 13.41 5.59
N PHE A 370 -6.80 12.28 5.08
CA PHE A 370 -7.39 10.96 5.31
C PHE A 370 -6.91 10.38 6.64
N THR A 371 -7.67 9.49 7.23
CA THR A 371 -7.26 8.78 8.46
C THR A 371 -5.95 8.06 8.25
N TYR A 372 -5.81 7.39 7.11
CA TYR A 372 -4.57 6.73 6.72
C TYR A 372 -4.46 6.56 5.20
N VAL A 373 -3.29 6.84 4.67
CA VAL A 373 -2.94 6.58 3.26
C VAL A 373 -1.74 5.65 3.20
N SER A 374 -1.98 4.41 2.77
CA SER A 374 -0.92 3.40 2.62
C SER A 374 -0.11 3.67 1.35
N THR A 375 1.21 3.66 1.50
CA THR A 375 2.15 3.69 0.37
C THR A 375 2.71 2.29 0.06
N ALA A 376 2.17 1.26 0.70
CA ALA A 376 2.68 -0.11 0.62
C ALA A 376 2.34 -0.84 -0.70
N GLY A 377 1.57 -0.24 -1.57
CA GLY A 377 1.28 -0.76 -2.91
C GLY A 377 0.70 -2.17 -2.90
N GLY A 378 1.51 -3.16 -3.28
CA GLY A 378 1.06 -4.56 -3.43
C GLY A 378 0.56 -5.20 -2.14
N ALA A 379 1.20 -4.95 -1.00
CA ALA A 379 0.77 -5.51 0.28
C ALA A 379 -0.62 -4.98 0.70
N PHE A 380 -0.88 -3.70 0.47
CA PHE A 380 -2.19 -3.11 0.73
C PHE A 380 -3.27 -3.73 -0.17
N LEU A 381 -2.96 -3.90 -1.46
CA LEU A 381 -3.88 -4.52 -2.42
C LEU A 381 -4.20 -5.97 -2.03
N GLU A 382 -3.18 -6.78 -1.75
CA GLU A 382 -3.37 -8.19 -1.34
C GLU A 382 -4.16 -8.30 -0.05
N TRP A 383 -3.96 -7.38 0.90
CA TRP A 383 -4.79 -7.33 2.09
C TRP A 383 -6.27 -7.03 1.76
N MET A 384 -6.55 -6.06 0.87
CA MET A 384 -7.91 -5.77 0.42
C MET A 384 -8.55 -6.96 -0.32
N GLU A 385 -7.73 -7.77 -0.98
CA GLU A 385 -8.14 -9.02 -1.63
C GLU A 385 -8.44 -10.16 -0.62
N GLY A 386 -8.17 -9.94 0.66
CA GLY A 386 -8.34 -10.94 1.71
C GLY A 386 -7.25 -12.02 1.71
N LYS A 387 -6.16 -11.79 1.01
CA LYS A 387 -5.02 -12.73 0.95
C LYS A 387 -4.22 -12.70 2.25
N PRO A 388 -3.65 -13.83 2.67
CA PRO A 388 -2.76 -13.87 3.82
C PRO A 388 -1.50 -13.03 3.54
N LEU A 389 -1.01 -12.36 4.58
CA LEU A 389 0.24 -11.59 4.54
C LEU A 389 1.27 -12.32 5.42
N PRO A 390 2.15 -13.14 4.84
CA PRO A 390 3.06 -14.01 5.61
C PRO A 390 3.88 -13.27 6.67
N GLY A 391 4.41 -12.09 6.32
CA GLY A 391 5.19 -11.28 7.26
C GLY A 391 4.36 -10.67 8.40
N VAL A 392 3.05 -10.51 8.24
CA VAL A 392 2.13 -10.10 9.32
C VAL A 392 1.73 -11.31 10.16
N ASP A 393 1.40 -12.42 9.52
CA ASP A 393 0.97 -13.65 10.22
C ASP A 393 2.08 -14.15 11.14
N ALA A 394 3.34 -14.02 10.75
CA ALA A 394 4.49 -14.35 11.55
C ALA A 394 4.71 -13.46 12.79
N LEU A 395 4.06 -12.28 12.86
CA LEU A 395 4.09 -11.39 14.04
C LEU A 395 2.98 -11.71 15.07
N LYS A 396 2.04 -12.55 14.73
CA LYS A 396 1.01 -13.00 15.65
C LYS A 396 1.65 -13.97 16.67
N GLY A 397 1.52 -13.67 17.93
CA GLY A 397 2.07 -14.45 19.03
C GLY A 397 1.31 -15.75 19.27
#